data_55045e93584183a5c01b395e72c68d02
#
_entry.id   55045e93584183a5c01b395e72c68d02
#
_cell.length_a   1.000
_cell.length_b   1.000
_cell.length_c   1.000
_cell.angle_alpha   90.00
_cell.angle_beta   90.00
_cell.angle_gamma   90.00
#
_symmetry.space_group_name_H-M   'P 1'
#
loop_
_entity.id
_entity.type
_entity.pdbx_description
1 polymer ?
#
loop_
_entity_poly.entity_id
_entity_poly.type
_entity_poly.pdbx_seq_one_letter_code
_entity_poly.pdbx_strand_id
1 'polypeptide(L)' 'MYIMFGKAKCKLCGDNVRFILKHLREKHPETLNDKDVIQLKMSRIMEKYFV' A
#
# COMPACT_ATOMS: atom_id res chain seq x y z
N MET A 1 -12.20 -12.03 -12.96
CA MET A 1 -12.36 -11.22 -11.76
C MET A 1 -11.21 -11.46 -10.80
N TYR A 2 -10.69 -10.42 -10.26
CA TYR A 2 -9.59 -10.53 -9.32
C TYR A 2 -10.12 -10.50 -7.89
N ILE A 3 -9.84 -11.54 -7.16
CA ILE A 3 -10.27 -11.64 -5.77
C ILE A 3 -9.04 -11.71 -4.91
N MET A 4 -8.93 -10.80 -4.00
CA MET A 4 -7.82 -10.82 -3.07
C MET A 4 -8.30 -11.39 -1.74
N PHE A 5 -7.84 -12.58 -1.44
CA PHE A 5 -8.06 -13.16 -0.14
C PHE A 5 -6.91 -12.79 0.74
N GLY A 6 -7.22 -12.49 1.96
CA GLY A 6 -6.20 -12.14 2.88
C GLY A 6 -5.74 -10.72 2.69
N LYS A 7 -4.57 -10.46 3.14
CA LYS A 7 -4.06 -9.12 3.28
C LYS A 7 -2.71 -9.00 2.61
N ALA A 8 -2.40 -7.78 2.15
CA ALA A 8 -1.07 -7.48 1.65
C ALA A 8 -0.15 -7.23 2.83
N LYS A 9 1.09 -7.64 2.70
CA LYS A 9 2.07 -7.40 3.75
C LYS A 9 2.85 -6.14 3.43
N CYS A 10 2.87 -5.20 4.36
CA CYS A 10 3.61 -3.96 4.19
C CYS A 10 5.10 -4.22 4.32
N LYS A 11 5.88 -3.81 3.31
CA LYS A 11 7.33 -3.98 3.36
C LYS A 11 7.99 -3.04 4.34
N LEU A 12 7.33 -1.94 4.66
CA LEU A 12 7.91 -0.93 5.53
C LEU A 12 7.82 -1.29 7.01
N CYS A 13 6.73 -1.90 7.42
CA CYS A 13 6.53 -2.24 8.82
C CYS A 13 6.24 -3.72 9.06
N GLY A 14 5.95 -4.47 8.00
CA GLY A 14 5.70 -5.90 8.13
C GLY A 14 4.30 -6.27 8.55
N ASP A 15 3.41 -5.31 8.65
CA ASP A 15 2.03 -5.58 9.06
C ASP A 15 1.21 -6.12 7.90
N ASN A 16 0.22 -6.95 8.24
CA ASN A 16 -0.78 -7.35 7.27
C ASN A 16 -1.78 -6.23 7.11
N VAL A 17 -2.00 -5.80 5.87
CA VAL A 17 -2.77 -4.61 5.59
C VAL A 17 -3.93 -4.94 4.66
N ARG A 18 -5.12 -4.51 5.03
CA ARG A 18 -6.30 -4.66 4.19
C ARG A 18 -6.58 -3.39 3.40
N PHE A 19 -6.46 -2.24 4.05
CA PHE A 19 -6.75 -0.95 3.42
C PHE A 19 -5.44 -0.23 3.17
N ILE A 20 -4.94 -0.37 1.94
CA ILE A 20 -3.60 0.05 1.60
C ILE A 20 -3.38 1.54 1.75
N LEU A 21 -4.25 2.35 1.13
CA LEU A 21 -4.06 3.80 1.19
C LEU A 21 -4.26 4.33 2.59
N LYS A 22 -5.22 3.78 3.32
CA LYS A 22 -5.45 4.20 4.68
C LYS A 22 -4.24 3.88 5.55
N HIS A 23 -3.66 2.70 5.36
CA HIS A 23 -2.48 2.28 6.11
C HIS A 23 -1.31 3.23 5.85
N LEU A 24 -1.06 3.53 4.58
CA LEU A 24 0.05 4.42 4.23
C LEU A 24 -0.16 5.81 4.83
N ARG A 25 -1.39 6.30 4.78
CA ARG A 25 -1.68 7.62 5.32
C ARG A 25 -1.44 7.68 6.83
N GLU A 26 -1.84 6.64 7.53
CA GLU A 26 -1.76 6.63 8.99
C GLU A 26 -0.40 6.22 9.52
N LYS A 27 0.21 5.24 8.88
CA LYS A 27 1.45 4.67 9.40
C LYS A 27 2.70 5.19 8.68
N HIS A 28 2.56 5.53 7.42
CA HIS A 28 3.69 5.95 6.59
C HIS A 28 3.32 7.20 5.80
N PRO A 29 3.05 8.32 6.50
CA PRO A 29 2.60 9.53 5.80
C PRO A 29 3.61 10.07 4.79
N GLU A 30 4.89 9.75 4.96
CA GLU A 30 5.90 10.18 4.02
C GLU A 30 5.68 9.60 2.63
N THR A 31 5.00 8.45 2.52
CA THR A 31 4.74 7.85 1.22
C THR A 31 3.72 8.65 0.42
N LEU A 32 2.97 9.52 1.07
CA LEU A 32 1.98 10.34 0.38
C LEU A 32 2.61 11.36 -0.56
N ASN A 33 3.91 11.55 -0.47
CA ASN A 33 4.65 12.42 -1.39
C ASN A 33 5.07 11.69 -2.65
N ASP A 34 4.90 10.38 -2.69
CA ASP A 34 5.26 9.57 -3.85
C ASP A 34 4.25 9.80 -4.96
N LYS A 35 4.73 10.03 -6.17
CA LYS A 35 3.85 10.27 -7.31
C LYS A 35 2.91 9.12 -7.56
N ASP A 36 3.38 7.89 -7.41
CA ASP A 36 2.53 6.74 -7.64
C ASP A 36 1.39 6.69 -6.62
N VAL A 37 1.67 7.10 -5.39
CA VAL A 37 0.65 7.16 -4.35
C VAL A 37 -0.34 8.29 -4.64
N ILE A 38 0.19 9.45 -5.03
CA ILE A 38 -0.65 10.61 -5.35
C ILE A 38 -1.59 10.30 -6.51
N GLN A 39 -1.08 9.60 -7.52
CA GLN A 39 -1.85 9.26 -8.71
C GLN A 39 -2.67 7.99 -8.55
N LEU A 40 -2.63 7.40 -7.37
CA LEU A 40 -3.39 6.19 -7.06
C LEU A 40 -3.07 5.04 -8.01
N LYS A 41 -1.82 4.91 -8.37
CA LYS A 41 -1.38 3.80 -9.23
C LYS A 41 -1.18 2.57 -8.36
N MET A 42 -2.26 1.85 -8.12
CA MET A 42 -2.25 0.75 -7.15
C MET A 42 -1.23 -0.32 -7.47
N SER A 43 -1.07 -0.69 -8.73
CA SER A 43 -0.11 -1.75 -9.06
C SER A 43 1.30 -1.33 -8.70
N ARG A 44 1.64 -0.06 -8.91
CA ARG A 44 2.96 0.43 -8.54
C ARG A 44 3.13 0.51 -7.03
N ILE A 45 2.08 0.99 -6.36
CA ILE A 45 2.10 1.07 -4.89
C ILE A 45 2.31 -0.33 -4.30
N MET A 46 1.61 -1.32 -4.83
CA MET A 46 1.75 -2.68 -4.35
C MET A 46 3.16 -3.21 -4.57
N GLU A 47 3.74 -2.94 -5.73
CA GLU A 47 5.10 -3.39 -6.01
C GLU A 47 6.13 -2.76 -5.08
N LYS A 48 5.93 -1.48 -4.77
CA LYS A 48 6.91 -0.72 -4.00
C LYS A 48 6.82 -0.98 -2.51
N TYR A 49 5.62 -1.09 -1.99
CA TYR A 49 5.41 -1.07 -0.55
C TYR A 49 4.79 -2.33 0.02
N PHE A 50 4.30 -3.22 -0.82
CA PHE A 50 3.61 -4.41 -0.32
C PHE A 50 4.12 -5.68 -1.00
N VAL A 51 3.90 -6.77 -0.31
CA VAL A 51 4.30 -8.09 -0.82
C VAL A 51 3.07 -8.90 -1.17
#